data_b55ef76cdb9d1fac6b32fbdf718ae37c
#
_entry.id   b55ef76cdb9d1fac6b32fbdf718ae37c
#
_cell.length_a   1.000
_cell.length_b   1.000
_cell.length_c   1.000
_cell.angle_alpha   90.00
_cell.angle_beta   90.00
_cell.angle_gamma   90.00
#
_symmetry.space_group_name_H-M   'P 1'
#
loop_
_entity.id
_entity.type
_entity.pdbx_description
1 polymer ?
#
loop_
_entity_poly.entity_id
_entity_poly.type
_entity_poly.pdbx_seq_one_letter_code
_entity_poly.pdbx_strand_id
1 'polypeptide(L)'
;REHPVVVVAGETGSGKTTQLPKICLQLGRGIRGMIGHTQPRRLAARTVADRIADELGTKVGKRPGDVVGYQVRFTDEVGPTTLVKLMTDGILLAEVQNDPNLDKYDTIIIDEAHERSLNIDFLIGYLTRLLPKRPDLKVIITSATIDSDRFADHFVKALGKPVPVVEVSGRTFPVEIRYRPLEQSDLPSNTEATDDAPVSVKGLVLEDADAPLALLGYGMGEDIDYLTGICEAVEELIDEGPGDILVFLAGERDIRDATHALSDSLG
;
A
#
# COMPACT_ATOMS: atom_id res chain seq x y z
N ARG A 1 14.72 -19.37 -1.38
CA ARG A 1 16.13 -19.50 -1.87
C ARG A 1 16.20 -20.12 -3.27
N GLU A 2 15.33 -21.05 -3.60
CA GLU A 2 15.38 -21.86 -4.85
C GLU A 2 14.91 -21.06 -6.08
N HIS A 3 13.92 -20.20 -5.92
CA HIS A 3 13.31 -19.45 -7.02
C HIS A 3 13.97 -18.08 -7.22
N PRO A 4 14.15 -17.62 -8.47
CA PRO A 4 14.64 -16.28 -8.74
C PRO A 4 13.61 -15.20 -8.40
N VAL A 5 12.32 -15.52 -8.53
CA VAL A 5 11.19 -14.64 -8.24
C VAL A 5 10.22 -15.34 -7.30
N VAL A 6 9.64 -14.58 -6.40
CA VAL A 6 8.52 -14.98 -5.52
C VAL A 6 7.49 -13.86 -5.52
N VAL A 7 6.23 -14.21 -5.67
CA VAL A 7 5.10 -13.27 -5.47
C VAL A 7 4.53 -13.50 -4.07
N VAL A 8 4.35 -12.43 -3.32
CA VAL A 8 3.74 -12.48 -1.98
C VAL A 8 2.43 -11.72 -2.03
N ALA A 9 1.34 -12.45 -1.97
CA ALA A 9 -0.02 -11.93 -1.96
C ALA A 9 -0.54 -11.79 -0.53
N GLY A 10 -1.36 -10.79 -0.29
CA GLY A 10 -2.01 -10.65 1.02
C GLY A 10 -2.60 -9.27 1.22
N GLU A 11 -3.52 -9.17 2.15
CA GLU A 11 -4.21 -7.93 2.49
C GLU A 11 -3.25 -6.85 3.00
N THR A 12 -3.65 -5.59 2.85
CA THR A 12 -2.97 -4.46 3.48
C THR A 12 -2.99 -4.65 5.00
N GLY A 13 -1.88 -4.34 5.68
CA GLY A 13 -1.76 -4.57 7.12
C GLY A 13 -1.30 -5.98 7.53
N SER A 14 -1.15 -6.93 6.60
CA SER A 14 -0.62 -8.28 6.90
C SER A 14 0.89 -8.29 7.25
N GLY A 15 1.55 -7.13 7.26
CA GLY A 15 2.95 -6.99 7.65
C GLY A 15 3.97 -7.29 6.55
N LYS A 16 3.56 -7.54 5.30
CA LYS A 16 4.47 -7.83 4.18
C LYS A 16 5.61 -6.83 4.08
N THR A 17 5.28 -5.56 4.01
CA THR A 17 6.21 -4.45 3.82
C THR A 17 7.32 -4.40 4.87
N THR A 18 7.00 -4.61 6.14
CA THR A 18 8.00 -4.54 7.23
C THR A 18 8.71 -5.86 7.48
N GLN A 19 8.05 -7.01 7.24
CA GLN A 19 8.62 -8.31 7.57
C GLN A 19 9.52 -8.88 6.46
N LEU A 20 9.20 -8.67 5.19
CA LEU A 20 9.96 -9.25 4.07
C LEU A 20 11.45 -8.85 4.08
N PRO A 21 11.84 -7.59 4.28
CA PRO A 21 13.27 -7.24 4.37
C PRO A 21 13.97 -7.96 5.52
N LYS A 22 13.33 -8.11 6.67
CA LYS A 22 13.89 -8.82 7.83
C LYS A 22 14.04 -10.32 7.57
N ILE A 23 13.05 -10.94 6.93
CA ILE A 23 13.14 -12.34 6.49
C ILE A 23 14.30 -12.51 5.50
N CYS A 24 14.48 -11.58 4.58
CA CYS A 24 15.61 -11.60 3.64
C CYS A 24 16.95 -11.54 4.39
N LEU A 25 17.10 -10.66 5.38
CA LEU A 25 18.30 -10.59 6.23
C LEU A 25 18.55 -11.91 6.97
N GLN A 26 17.53 -12.53 7.57
CA GLN A 26 17.62 -13.83 8.24
C GLN A 26 18.05 -14.96 7.28
N LEU A 27 17.71 -14.84 6.02
CA LEU A 27 18.14 -15.77 4.96
C LEU A 27 19.55 -15.49 4.44
N GLY A 28 20.25 -14.49 4.99
CA GLY A 28 21.61 -14.10 4.60
C GLY A 28 21.66 -13.23 3.34
N ARG A 29 20.56 -12.59 2.98
CA ARG A 29 20.52 -11.55 1.92
C ARG A 29 20.95 -10.21 2.50
N GLY A 30 21.34 -9.30 1.65
CA GLY A 30 21.85 -8.00 2.10
C GLY A 30 23.35 -7.97 2.38
N ILE A 31 24.05 -9.12 2.35
CA ILE A 31 25.49 -9.24 2.67
C ILE A 31 26.37 -9.09 1.42
N ARG A 32 25.95 -9.67 0.31
CA ARG A 32 26.69 -9.59 -0.97
C ARG A 32 26.31 -8.40 -1.83
N GLY A 33 25.21 -7.80 -1.53
CA GLY A 33 24.61 -6.63 -2.13
C GLY A 33 23.43 -6.23 -1.28
N MET A 34 22.95 -5.00 -1.37
CA MET A 34 21.82 -4.51 -0.57
C MET A 34 20.51 -5.23 -0.93
N ILE A 35 19.58 -5.22 -0.01
CA ILE A 35 18.16 -5.46 -0.26
C ILE A 35 17.55 -4.11 -0.65
N GLY A 36 17.21 -3.93 -1.93
CA GLY A 36 16.45 -2.78 -2.41
C GLY A 36 14.96 -3.01 -2.24
N HIS A 37 14.25 -2.08 -1.62
CA HIS A 37 12.83 -2.19 -1.35
C HIS A 37 12.11 -0.93 -1.85
N THR A 38 11.30 -1.07 -2.89
CA THR A 38 10.59 0.08 -3.45
C THR A 38 9.28 0.35 -2.71
N GLN A 39 8.91 1.61 -2.70
CA GLN A 39 7.64 2.11 -2.16
C GLN A 39 7.04 3.12 -3.15
N PRO A 40 5.72 3.14 -3.35
CA PRO A 40 5.11 4.08 -4.30
C PRO A 40 5.21 5.54 -3.86
N ARG A 41 5.29 5.78 -2.56
CA ARG A 41 5.26 7.13 -1.98
C ARG A 41 6.50 7.42 -1.14
N ARG A 42 6.99 8.68 -1.21
CA ARG A 42 8.19 9.12 -0.45
C ARG A 42 8.02 8.98 1.05
N LEU A 43 6.83 9.35 1.56
CA LEU A 43 6.54 9.24 2.99
C LEU A 43 6.59 7.77 3.43
N ALA A 44 5.98 6.87 2.64
CA ALA A 44 6.01 5.44 2.93
C ALA A 44 7.45 4.90 2.97
N ALA A 45 8.30 5.24 1.99
CA ALA A 45 9.69 4.81 1.99
C ALA A 45 10.43 5.21 3.27
N ARG A 46 10.19 6.43 3.78
CA ARG A 46 10.81 6.91 5.03
C ARG A 46 10.23 6.19 6.25
N THR A 47 8.91 6.20 6.42
CA THR A 47 8.27 5.65 7.63
C THR A 47 8.46 4.15 7.75
N VAL A 48 8.46 3.43 6.63
CA VAL A 48 8.79 1.99 6.60
C VAL A 48 10.25 1.75 6.97
N ALA A 49 11.19 2.61 6.50
CA ALA A 49 12.60 2.50 6.90
C ALA A 49 12.76 2.70 8.41
N ASP A 50 12.15 3.76 8.97
CA ASP A 50 12.17 4.02 10.41
C ASP A 50 11.61 2.81 11.19
N ARG A 51 10.48 2.27 10.77
CA ARG A 51 9.85 1.10 11.41
C ARG A 51 10.72 -0.16 11.35
N ILE A 52 11.33 -0.46 10.19
CA ILE A 52 12.22 -1.62 10.06
C ILE A 52 13.47 -1.44 10.94
N ALA A 53 14.03 -0.23 10.98
CA ALA A 53 15.20 0.09 11.81
C ALA A 53 14.88 -0.11 13.30
N ASP A 54 13.75 0.42 13.78
CA ASP A 54 13.29 0.25 15.16
C ASP A 54 13.16 -1.24 15.53
N GLU A 55 12.52 -2.03 14.67
CA GLU A 55 12.33 -3.47 14.90
C GLU A 55 13.63 -4.27 14.83
N LEU A 56 14.67 -3.76 14.16
CA LEU A 56 16.02 -4.35 14.15
C LEU A 56 16.92 -3.83 15.27
N GLY A 57 16.44 -2.89 16.10
CA GLY A 57 17.23 -2.26 17.17
C GLY A 57 18.34 -1.35 16.65
N THR A 58 18.18 -0.77 15.45
CA THR A 58 19.13 0.14 14.80
C THR A 58 18.48 1.47 14.48
N LYS A 59 19.19 2.35 13.79
CA LYS A 59 18.66 3.62 13.29
C LYS A 59 18.73 3.66 11.77
N VAL A 60 17.91 4.50 11.20
CA VAL A 60 18.05 4.89 9.79
C VAL A 60 19.17 5.90 9.68
N GLY A 61 20.12 5.67 8.77
CA GLY A 61 21.18 6.65 8.55
C GLY A 61 22.45 6.10 7.90
N LYS A 62 23.51 6.90 8.03
CA LYS A 62 24.81 6.68 7.38
C LYS A 62 25.94 6.30 8.35
N ARG A 63 25.61 6.19 9.63
CA ARG A 63 26.64 5.89 10.64
C ARG A 63 27.02 4.40 10.59
N PRO A 64 28.24 4.06 11.01
CA PRO A 64 28.61 2.66 11.20
C PRO A 64 27.62 1.95 12.15
N GLY A 65 27.05 0.84 11.68
CA GLY A 65 26.01 0.10 12.44
C GLY A 65 24.57 0.44 12.05
N ASP A 66 24.32 1.54 11.34
CA ASP A 66 23.02 1.80 10.75
C ASP A 66 22.85 0.89 9.52
N VAL A 67 22.02 -0.15 9.65
CA VAL A 67 21.86 -1.18 8.60
C VAL A 67 20.65 -0.91 7.69
N VAL A 68 19.84 0.08 8.03
CA VAL A 68 18.68 0.52 7.24
C VAL A 68 18.92 1.94 6.74
N GLY A 69 18.69 2.16 5.47
CA GLY A 69 18.72 3.47 4.87
C GLY A 69 17.54 3.70 3.93
N TYR A 70 17.31 4.92 3.52
CA TYR A 70 16.32 5.23 2.47
C TYR A 70 16.84 6.28 1.50
N GLN A 71 16.32 6.24 0.30
CA GLN A 71 16.58 7.24 -0.72
C GLN A 71 15.28 7.64 -1.43
N VAL A 72 14.98 8.92 -1.37
CA VAL A 72 13.88 9.55 -2.10
C VAL A 72 14.39 10.79 -2.81
N ARG A 73 13.57 11.40 -3.66
CA ARG A 73 13.98 12.62 -4.37
C ARG A 73 14.44 13.69 -3.38
N PHE A 74 15.67 14.17 -3.55
CA PHE A 74 16.37 15.17 -2.72
C PHE A 74 16.80 14.72 -1.33
N THR A 75 16.62 13.46 -0.95
CA THR A 75 17.07 12.95 0.34
C THR A 75 17.72 11.57 0.15
N ASP A 76 18.91 11.42 0.67
CA ASP A 76 19.69 10.18 0.66
C ASP A 76 20.25 9.93 2.06
N GLU A 77 19.77 8.87 2.70
CA GLU A 77 20.20 8.37 4.02
C GLU A 77 20.72 6.94 3.88
N VAL A 78 21.54 6.66 2.85
CA VAL A 78 22.17 5.37 2.60
C VAL A 78 23.66 5.46 2.92
N GLY A 79 24.11 4.62 3.84
CA GLY A 79 25.51 4.56 4.29
C GLY A 79 26.24 3.31 3.82
N PRO A 80 27.54 3.21 4.14
CA PRO A 80 28.37 2.08 3.73
C PRO A 80 28.01 0.75 4.42
N THR A 81 27.28 0.81 5.54
CA THR A 81 26.81 -0.36 6.29
C THR A 81 25.35 -0.69 6.03
N THR A 82 24.70 0.02 5.11
CA THR A 82 23.29 -0.21 4.76
C THR A 82 23.13 -1.58 4.09
N LEU A 83 22.30 -2.40 4.68
CA LEU A 83 21.91 -3.72 4.16
C LEU A 83 20.51 -3.68 3.51
N VAL A 84 19.62 -2.84 4.04
CA VAL A 84 18.26 -2.62 3.53
C VAL A 84 18.11 -1.18 3.11
N LYS A 85 17.83 -0.95 1.83
CA LYS A 85 17.61 0.37 1.25
C LYS A 85 16.17 0.50 0.80
N LEU A 86 15.40 1.35 1.48
CA LEU A 86 14.07 1.75 1.05
C LEU A 86 14.19 2.88 0.01
N MET A 87 13.36 2.86 -1.01
CA MET A 87 13.38 3.90 -2.04
C MET A 87 12.04 3.99 -2.76
N THR A 88 11.81 5.10 -3.47
CA THR A 88 10.66 5.13 -4.38
C THR A 88 10.98 4.40 -5.69
N ASP A 89 9.93 3.90 -6.37
CA ASP A 89 10.07 3.23 -7.67
C ASP A 89 10.88 4.07 -8.67
N GLY A 90 10.66 5.39 -8.68
CA GLY A 90 11.39 6.30 -9.54
C GLY A 90 12.89 6.40 -9.23
N ILE A 91 13.31 6.17 -7.98
CA ILE A 91 14.74 6.11 -7.61
C ILE A 91 15.37 4.85 -8.17
N LEU A 92 14.74 3.68 -8.00
CA LEU A 92 15.25 2.43 -8.58
C LEU A 92 15.32 2.53 -10.11
N LEU A 93 14.32 3.15 -10.75
CA LEU A 93 14.32 3.38 -12.19
C LEU A 93 15.47 4.27 -12.63
N ALA A 94 15.82 5.31 -11.87
CA ALA A 94 16.98 6.15 -12.15
C ALA A 94 18.30 5.40 -11.93
N GLU A 95 18.38 4.51 -10.95
CA GLU A 95 19.58 3.69 -10.72
C GLU A 95 19.85 2.71 -11.87
N VAL A 96 18.81 2.11 -12.45
CA VAL A 96 18.93 1.25 -13.63
C VAL A 96 19.68 1.94 -14.79
N GLN A 97 19.58 3.26 -14.92
CA GLN A 97 20.29 4.00 -15.98
C GLN A 97 21.80 4.05 -15.75
N ASN A 98 22.24 4.07 -14.50
CA ASN A 98 23.66 4.16 -14.12
C ASN A 98 24.26 2.79 -13.78
N ASP A 99 23.45 1.85 -13.29
CA ASP A 99 23.82 0.48 -12.97
C ASP A 99 22.80 -0.49 -13.62
N PRO A 100 22.97 -0.77 -14.92
CA PRO A 100 22.03 -1.62 -15.66
C PRO A 100 21.93 -3.06 -15.16
N ASN A 101 22.92 -3.53 -14.42
CA ASN A 101 22.88 -4.85 -13.84
C ASN A 101 22.35 -4.86 -12.42
N LEU A 102 22.11 -3.69 -11.82
CA LEU A 102 21.77 -3.56 -10.41
C LEU A 102 22.75 -4.29 -9.49
N ASP A 103 24.07 -4.14 -9.78
CA ASP A 103 25.14 -4.90 -9.11
C ASP A 103 25.24 -4.58 -7.61
N LYS A 104 24.72 -3.43 -7.20
CA LYS A 104 24.62 -3.05 -5.78
C LYS A 104 23.62 -3.88 -4.97
N TYR A 105 22.77 -4.64 -5.63
CA TYR A 105 21.67 -5.38 -5.00
C TYR A 105 21.83 -6.88 -5.17
N ASP A 106 21.52 -7.62 -4.12
CA ASP A 106 21.33 -9.07 -4.17
C ASP A 106 19.85 -9.46 -4.12
N THR A 107 19.00 -8.55 -3.66
CA THR A 107 17.56 -8.75 -3.56
C THR A 107 16.84 -7.44 -3.90
N ILE A 108 15.78 -7.51 -4.69
CA ILE A 108 14.88 -6.40 -5.00
C ILE A 108 13.46 -6.80 -4.54
N ILE A 109 12.83 -5.94 -3.78
CA ILE A 109 11.43 -6.05 -3.39
C ILE A 109 10.66 -4.93 -4.08
N ILE A 110 9.73 -5.28 -4.96
CA ILE A 110 8.77 -4.34 -5.55
C ILE A 110 7.49 -4.43 -4.73
N ASP A 111 7.27 -3.42 -3.90
CA ASP A 111 6.12 -3.39 -3.00
C ASP A 111 4.92 -2.70 -3.63
N GLU A 112 3.70 -3.11 -3.21
CA GLU A 112 2.42 -2.58 -3.70
C GLU A 112 2.28 -2.63 -5.24
N ALA A 113 2.76 -3.71 -5.87
CA ALA A 113 2.80 -3.84 -7.33
C ALA A 113 1.42 -3.73 -7.98
N HIS A 114 0.34 -3.97 -7.25
CA HIS A 114 -1.05 -3.80 -7.71
C HIS A 114 -1.44 -2.34 -8.00
N GLU A 115 -0.68 -1.33 -7.49
CA GLU A 115 -0.90 0.07 -7.87
C GLU A 115 -0.62 0.32 -9.37
N ARG A 116 0.08 -0.58 -10.06
CA ARG A 116 0.30 -0.58 -11.51
C ARG A 116 0.75 0.78 -12.07
N SER A 117 1.60 1.50 -11.31
CA SER A 117 2.23 2.71 -11.83
C SER A 117 3.11 2.38 -13.04
N LEU A 118 3.29 3.36 -13.95
CA LEU A 118 4.19 3.22 -15.09
C LEU A 118 5.60 2.78 -14.68
N ASN A 119 6.10 3.30 -13.56
CA ASN A 119 7.41 2.93 -13.03
C ASN A 119 7.47 1.45 -12.61
N ILE A 120 6.43 0.97 -11.91
CA ILE A 120 6.33 -0.44 -11.48
C ILE A 120 6.30 -1.36 -12.70
N ASP A 121 5.45 -1.08 -13.69
CA ASP A 121 5.34 -1.91 -14.89
C ASP A 121 6.64 -1.94 -15.68
N PHE A 122 7.33 -0.81 -15.80
CA PHE A 122 8.64 -0.74 -16.43
C PHE A 122 9.69 -1.57 -15.66
N LEU A 123 9.75 -1.42 -14.32
CA LEU A 123 10.69 -2.16 -13.48
C LEU A 123 10.45 -3.66 -13.55
N ILE A 124 9.19 -4.12 -13.54
CA ILE A 124 8.86 -5.53 -13.70
C ILE A 124 9.35 -6.06 -15.05
N GLY A 125 9.08 -5.35 -16.14
CA GLY A 125 9.57 -5.71 -17.47
C GLY A 125 11.11 -5.70 -17.55
N TYR A 126 11.76 -4.75 -16.89
CA TYR A 126 13.20 -4.66 -16.82
C TYR A 126 13.81 -5.84 -16.04
N LEU A 127 13.33 -6.11 -14.84
CA LEU A 127 13.78 -7.22 -13.99
C LEU A 127 13.60 -8.57 -14.68
N THR A 128 12.51 -8.74 -15.40
CA THR A 128 12.26 -9.94 -16.22
C THR A 128 13.39 -10.20 -17.24
N ARG A 129 13.92 -9.13 -17.85
CA ARG A 129 15.02 -9.21 -18.82
C ARG A 129 16.39 -9.33 -18.15
N LEU A 130 16.52 -8.85 -16.93
CA LEU A 130 17.76 -8.86 -16.17
C LEU A 130 18.03 -10.23 -15.51
N LEU A 131 17.01 -10.86 -14.95
CA LEU A 131 17.13 -12.10 -14.15
C LEU A 131 17.88 -13.25 -14.86
N PRO A 132 17.73 -13.51 -16.17
CA PRO A 132 18.55 -14.50 -16.85
C PRO A 132 20.06 -14.19 -16.85
N LYS A 133 20.44 -12.91 -16.73
CA LYS A 133 21.83 -12.45 -16.67
C LYS A 133 22.37 -12.38 -15.24
N ARG A 134 21.47 -12.30 -14.25
CA ARG A 134 21.76 -12.18 -12.82
C ARG A 134 21.09 -13.31 -12.04
N PRO A 135 21.58 -14.55 -12.15
CA PRO A 135 20.97 -15.71 -11.45
C PRO A 135 21.10 -15.64 -9.93
N ASP A 136 22.01 -14.82 -9.43
CA ASP A 136 22.22 -14.51 -8.00
C ASP A 136 21.16 -13.53 -7.43
N LEU A 137 20.61 -12.65 -8.28
CA LEU A 137 19.60 -11.68 -7.88
C LEU A 137 18.28 -12.37 -7.55
N LYS A 138 17.65 -11.95 -6.46
CA LYS A 138 16.29 -12.38 -6.09
C LYS A 138 15.32 -11.22 -6.19
N VAL A 139 14.13 -11.52 -6.68
CA VAL A 139 13.05 -10.54 -6.82
C VAL A 139 11.85 -11.01 -6.02
N ILE A 140 11.30 -10.13 -5.23
CA ILE A 140 10.04 -10.35 -4.50
C ILE A 140 9.05 -9.29 -4.99
N ILE A 141 7.89 -9.73 -5.42
CA ILE A 141 6.79 -8.85 -5.80
C ILE A 141 5.73 -8.96 -4.72
N THR A 142 5.34 -7.86 -4.09
CA THR A 142 4.18 -7.89 -3.22
C THR A 142 2.96 -7.31 -3.92
N SER A 143 1.80 -7.89 -3.64
CA SER A 143 0.54 -7.45 -4.23
C SER A 143 -0.61 -7.68 -3.25
N ALA A 144 -1.68 -6.90 -3.37
CA ALA A 144 -2.97 -7.31 -2.87
C ALA A 144 -3.46 -8.54 -3.66
N THR A 145 -4.39 -9.31 -3.10
CA THR A 145 -4.73 -10.67 -3.53
C THR A 145 -5.16 -10.83 -4.99
N ILE A 146 -5.72 -9.81 -5.62
CA ILE A 146 -6.42 -9.93 -6.93
C ILE A 146 -5.49 -10.12 -8.13
N ASP A 147 -4.25 -9.62 -8.10
CA ASP A 147 -3.35 -9.59 -9.27
C ASP A 147 -2.12 -10.50 -9.15
N SER A 148 -2.01 -11.28 -8.08
CA SER A 148 -0.82 -12.10 -7.78
C SER A 148 -0.48 -13.10 -8.89
N ASP A 149 -1.49 -13.78 -9.42
CA ASP A 149 -1.32 -14.78 -10.46
C ASP A 149 -0.81 -14.17 -11.78
N ARG A 150 -1.28 -12.97 -12.12
CA ARG A 150 -0.82 -12.25 -13.31
C ARG A 150 0.66 -11.92 -13.26
N PHE A 151 1.16 -11.50 -12.08
CA PHE A 151 2.60 -11.28 -11.89
C PHE A 151 3.39 -12.56 -11.99
N ALA A 152 2.92 -13.64 -11.35
CA ALA A 152 3.57 -14.95 -11.44
C ALA A 152 3.63 -15.44 -12.90
N ASP A 153 2.51 -15.41 -13.61
CA ASP A 153 2.42 -15.83 -15.02
C ASP A 153 3.35 -15.05 -15.94
N HIS A 154 3.48 -13.72 -15.70
CA HIS A 154 4.39 -12.87 -16.45
C HIS A 154 5.83 -13.37 -16.36
N PHE A 155 6.31 -13.65 -15.15
CA PHE A 155 7.65 -14.16 -14.93
C PHE A 155 7.82 -15.62 -15.38
N VAL A 156 6.81 -16.47 -15.21
CA VAL A 156 6.83 -17.87 -15.71
C VAL A 156 7.05 -17.90 -17.23
N LYS A 157 6.29 -17.08 -17.97
CA LYS A 157 6.43 -16.98 -19.43
C LYS A 157 7.83 -16.55 -19.86
N ALA A 158 8.44 -15.66 -19.13
CA ALA A 158 9.74 -15.09 -19.48
C ALA A 158 10.93 -15.95 -19.03
N LEU A 159 10.84 -16.58 -17.86
CA LEU A 159 11.93 -17.33 -17.26
C LEU A 159 11.87 -18.83 -17.55
N GLY A 160 10.73 -19.36 -18.02
CA GLY A 160 10.51 -20.78 -18.23
C GLY A 160 10.60 -21.61 -16.94
N LYS A 161 10.40 -20.98 -15.79
CA LYS A 161 10.50 -21.61 -14.46
C LYS A 161 9.29 -21.26 -13.61
N PRO A 162 8.86 -22.16 -12.72
CA PRO A 162 7.77 -21.86 -11.78
C PRO A 162 8.10 -20.67 -10.90
N VAL A 163 7.12 -19.78 -10.70
CA VAL A 163 7.17 -18.67 -9.77
C VAL A 163 6.13 -18.92 -8.68
N PRO A 164 6.55 -19.18 -7.44
CA PRO A 164 5.61 -19.44 -6.37
C PRO A 164 4.87 -18.16 -5.98
N VAL A 165 3.59 -18.32 -5.72
CA VAL A 165 2.75 -17.32 -5.03
C VAL A 165 2.59 -17.77 -3.59
N VAL A 166 2.95 -16.89 -2.66
CA VAL A 166 2.81 -17.12 -1.22
C VAL A 166 1.71 -16.21 -0.72
N GLU A 167 0.62 -16.79 -0.26
CA GLU A 167 -0.48 -16.03 0.33
C GLU A 167 -0.21 -15.81 1.82
N VAL A 168 -0.36 -14.56 2.26
CA VAL A 168 -0.21 -14.15 3.65
C VAL A 168 -1.53 -13.54 4.11
N SER A 169 -2.21 -14.22 5.02
CA SER A 169 -3.36 -13.66 5.71
C SER A 169 -2.90 -13.03 7.03
N GLY A 170 -3.19 -11.76 7.23
CA GLY A 170 -3.04 -11.11 8.53
C GLY A 170 -4.27 -11.38 9.39
N ARG A 171 -4.09 -11.47 10.72
CA ARG A 171 -5.25 -11.34 11.62
C ARG A 171 -5.66 -9.87 11.60
N THR A 172 -6.72 -9.55 10.87
CA THR A 172 -7.35 -8.23 10.93
C THR A 172 -8.21 -8.14 12.19
N PHE A 173 -8.19 -6.99 12.83
CA PHE A 173 -9.19 -6.71 13.86
C PHE A 173 -10.58 -6.66 13.21
N PRO A 174 -11.64 -7.01 13.94
CA PRO A 174 -13.00 -6.85 13.43
C PRO A 174 -13.23 -5.40 13.00
N VAL A 175 -13.73 -5.20 11.80
CA VAL A 175 -14.07 -3.89 11.25
C VAL A 175 -15.58 -3.85 11.04
N GLU A 176 -16.25 -2.94 11.73
CA GLU A 176 -17.64 -2.63 11.48
C GLU A 176 -17.73 -1.53 10.42
N ILE A 177 -18.52 -1.76 9.37
CA ILE A 177 -18.73 -0.78 8.31
C ILE A 177 -20.08 -0.12 8.56
N ARG A 178 -20.07 1.21 8.76
CA ARG A 178 -21.26 2.03 8.96
C ARG A 178 -21.38 3.01 7.81
N TYR A 179 -22.47 2.90 7.07
CA TYR A 179 -22.79 3.84 6.00
C TYR A 179 -23.74 4.93 6.52
N ARG A 180 -23.34 6.18 6.38
CA ARG A 180 -24.12 7.37 6.75
C ARG A 180 -24.30 8.24 5.52
N PRO A 181 -25.46 8.18 4.83
CA PRO A 181 -25.74 9.07 3.69
C PRO A 181 -25.93 10.51 4.20
N LEU A 182 -25.40 11.48 3.46
CA LEU A 182 -25.60 12.91 3.76
C LEU A 182 -27.00 13.40 3.36
N GLU A 183 -27.73 12.63 2.54
CA GLU A 183 -29.09 12.93 2.16
C GLU A 183 -30.06 12.23 3.15
N GLN A 184 -30.93 13.00 3.79
CA GLN A 184 -32.12 12.42 4.42
C GLN A 184 -33.07 11.98 3.32
N SER A 185 -32.96 10.74 2.85
CA SER A 185 -34.04 10.15 2.07
C SER A 185 -35.23 9.93 2.99
N ASP A 186 -36.35 10.59 2.71
CA ASP A 186 -37.67 10.26 3.25
C ASP A 186 -38.06 8.84 2.79
N LEU A 187 -37.45 7.83 3.39
CA LEU A 187 -37.95 6.47 3.30
C LEU A 187 -39.05 6.32 4.35
N PRO A 188 -40.29 6.00 3.94
CA PRO A 188 -41.38 5.78 4.91
C PRO A 188 -40.98 4.63 5.86
N SER A 189 -40.95 4.96 7.14
CA SER A 189 -40.79 4.00 8.23
C SER A 189 -41.97 3.05 8.31
N ASN A 190 -42.00 2.01 7.46
CA ASN A 190 -42.90 0.87 7.62
C ASN A 190 -42.32 -0.31 6.81
N THR A 191 -41.44 -1.04 7.43
CA THR A 191 -41.35 -2.49 7.20
C THR A 191 -40.87 -3.13 8.49
N GLU A 192 -41.80 -3.85 9.13
CA GLU A 192 -41.55 -4.74 10.24
C GLU A 192 -40.40 -5.68 9.88
N ALA A 193 -39.46 -5.80 10.80
CA ALA A 193 -38.34 -6.73 10.70
C ALA A 193 -38.89 -8.15 10.68
N THR A 194 -38.72 -8.85 9.56
CA THR A 194 -38.75 -10.32 9.53
C THR A 194 -37.30 -10.79 9.48
N ASP A 195 -36.90 -11.50 10.55
CA ASP A 195 -35.66 -12.25 10.62
C ASP A 195 -35.54 -13.22 9.44
N ASP A 196 -34.30 -13.47 9.03
CA ASP A 196 -33.81 -14.43 8.03
C ASP A 196 -33.84 -14.01 6.56
N ALA A 197 -32.79 -13.23 6.13
CA ALA A 197 -32.13 -13.49 4.84
C ALA A 197 -30.79 -12.72 4.75
N PRO A 198 -29.69 -13.33 4.25
CA PRO A 198 -28.44 -12.62 4.04
C PRO A 198 -28.61 -11.60 2.90
N VAL A 199 -28.32 -10.33 3.17
CA VAL A 199 -28.33 -9.26 2.16
C VAL A 199 -27.15 -9.49 1.22
N SER A 200 -27.44 -10.12 0.10
CA SER A 200 -26.52 -10.20 -1.04
C SER A 200 -26.54 -8.87 -1.80
N VAL A 201 -25.50 -8.06 -1.69
CA VAL A 201 -25.27 -6.92 -2.57
C VAL A 201 -24.82 -7.46 -3.91
N LYS A 202 -25.76 -7.81 -4.78
CA LYS A 202 -25.51 -8.13 -6.17
C LYS A 202 -25.54 -6.87 -7.00
N GLY A 203 -24.38 -6.55 -7.60
CA GLY A 203 -24.32 -5.95 -8.93
C GLY A 203 -24.62 -4.46 -9.05
N LEU A 204 -23.62 -3.60 -8.81
CA LEU A 204 -23.46 -2.40 -9.62
C LEU A 204 -22.36 -2.69 -10.63
N VAL A 205 -22.76 -3.18 -11.80
CA VAL A 205 -21.93 -3.19 -13.01
C VAL A 205 -22.06 -1.78 -13.59
N LEU A 206 -21.03 -0.95 -13.44
CA LEU A 206 -20.89 0.28 -14.20
C LEU A 206 -20.39 -0.10 -15.61
N GLU A 207 -21.30 -0.44 -16.50
CA GLU A 207 -21.10 -0.36 -17.95
C GLU A 207 -21.40 1.09 -18.33
N ASP A 208 -20.40 1.78 -18.83
CA ASP A 208 -20.29 3.13 -19.42
C ASP A 208 -19.65 4.18 -18.52
N ALA A 209 -18.35 4.38 -18.81
CA ALA A 209 -17.51 5.40 -18.19
C ALA A 209 -17.81 6.85 -18.67
N ASP A 210 -18.85 7.07 -19.46
CA ASP A 210 -19.21 8.37 -20.07
C ASP A 210 -20.62 8.87 -19.73
N ALA A 211 -21.31 8.32 -18.73
CA ALA A 211 -22.61 8.88 -18.34
C ALA A 211 -22.40 10.14 -17.48
N PRO A 212 -23.00 11.28 -17.85
CA PRO A 212 -22.90 12.50 -17.03
C PRO A 212 -23.61 12.27 -15.71
N LEU A 213 -22.92 12.63 -14.61
CA LEU A 213 -23.37 12.59 -13.20
C LEU A 213 -24.72 13.32 -12.93
N ALA A 214 -25.32 13.91 -13.93
CA ALA A 214 -26.57 14.66 -13.85
C ALA A 214 -27.86 13.83 -13.87
N LEU A 215 -27.78 12.49 -13.96
CA LEU A 215 -28.96 11.60 -14.01
C LEU A 215 -29.28 10.88 -12.70
N LEU A 216 -28.52 11.09 -11.66
CA LEU A 216 -28.91 10.73 -10.31
C LEU A 216 -29.71 11.90 -9.74
N GLY A 217 -31.05 11.78 -9.77
CA GLY A 217 -31.99 12.81 -9.36
C GLY A 217 -31.68 13.32 -7.96
N TYR A 218 -31.16 14.53 -7.87
CA TYR A 218 -31.10 15.31 -6.65
C TYR A 218 -32.50 15.75 -6.28
N GLY A 219 -33.12 15.03 -5.35
CA GLY A 219 -34.25 15.54 -4.61
C GLY A 219 -33.77 16.67 -3.71
N MET A 220 -34.46 17.81 -3.67
CA MET A 220 -34.24 18.92 -2.74
C MET A 220 -34.69 18.47 -1.32
N GLY A 221 -33.89 17.65 -0.64
CA GLY A 221 -33.86 17.54 0.81
C GLY A 221 -32.84 18.54 1.35
N GLU A 222 -32.96 19.03 2.55
CA GLU A 222 -31.93 19.86 3.20
C GLU A 222 -30.65 19.00 3.21
N ASP A 223 -29.71 19.35 2.30
CA ASP A 223 -28.42 18.70 2.22
C ASP A 223 -27.67 18.97 3.54
N ILE A 224 -27.43 17.94 4.31
CA ILE A 224 -26.51 18.04 5.45
C ILE A 224 -25.14 18.37 4.85
N ASP A 225 -24.59 19.53 5.23
CA ASP A 225 -23.23 19.90 4.82
C ASP A 225 -22.27 18.78 5.22
N TYR A 226 -21.38 18.37 4.32
CA TYR A 226 -20.44 17.27 4.58
C TYR A 226 -19.56 17.52 5.80
N LEU A 227 -19.29 18.79 6.18
CA LEU A 227 -18.57 19.15 7.39
C LEU A 227 -19.36 18.80 8.65
N THR A 228 -20.67 19.07 8.65
CA THR A 228 -21.58 18.66 9.72
C THR A 228 -21.60 17.13 9.86
N GLY A 229 -21.71 16.40 8.75
CA GLY A 229 -21.67 14.94 8.79
C GLY A 229 -20.34 14.37 9.30
N ILE A 230 -19.21 15.05 9.04
CA ILE A 230 -17.91 14.68 9.63
C ILE A 230 -17.92 14.87 11.14
N CYS A 231 -18.39 16.03 11.61
CA CYS A 231 -18.45 16.32 13.05
C CYS A 231 -19.33 15.30 13.79
N GLU A 232 -20.53 15.03 13.27
CA GLU A 232 -21.44 14.03 13.86
C GLU A 232 -20.82 12.63 13.90
N ALA A 233 -20.14 12.20 12.83
CA ALA A 233 -19.49 10.90 12.81
C ALA A 233 -18.29 10.82 13.79
N VAL A 234 -17.54 11.91 13.95
CA VAL A 234 -16.43 11.98 14.91
C VAL A 234 -16.96 11.98 16.34
N GLU A 235 -18.01 12.72 16.64
CA GLU A 235 -18.67 12.73 17.96
C GLU A 235 -19.21 11.33 18.31
N GLU A 236 -19.91 10.65 17.39
CA GLU A 236 -20.38 9.27 17.55
C GLU A 236 -19.21 8.32 17.93
N LEU A 237 -18.07 8.43 17.25
CA LEU A 237 -16.92 7.57 17.52
C LEU A 237 -16.22 7.89 18.85
N ILE A 238 -16.19 9.15 19.26
CA ILE A 238 -15.64 9.56 20.56
C ILE A 238 -16.49 8.99 21.71
N ASP A 239 -17.80 9.01 21.56
CA ASP A 239 -18.73 8.49 22.56
C ASP A 239 -18.63 6.97 22.74
N GLU A 240 -18.20 6.23 21.72
CA GLU A 240 -18.01 4.78 21.80
C GLU A 240 -16.77 4.35 22.58
N GLY A 241 -15.77 5.22 22.70
CA GLY A 241 -14.58 4.91 23.50
C GLY A 241 -13.30 5.57 23.03
N PRO A 242 -12.20 5.35 23.75
CA PRO A 242 -10.91 5.95 23.41
C PRO A 242 -10.30 5.27 22.19
N GLY A 243 -9.79 6.09 21.26
CA GLY A 243 -9.10 5.62 20.06
C GLY A 243 -8.69 6.78 19.17
N ASP A 244 -7.91 6.47 18.14
CA ASP A 244 -7.53 7.44 17.11
C ASP A 244 -8.56 7.41 15.97
N ILE A 245 -8.95 8.60 15.48
CA ILE A 245 -9.89 8.75 14.36
C ILE A 245 -9.12 9.29 13.16
N LEU A 246 -9.23 8.61 12.02
CA LEU A 246 -8.62 9.03 10.77
C LEU A 246 -9.69 9.37 9.74
N VAL A 247 -9.73 10.65 9.32
CA VAL A 247 -10.68 11.16 8.34
C VAL A 247 -10.01 11.31 6.98
N PHE A 248 -10.53 10.64 5.96
CA PHE A 248 -10.04 10.76 4.58
C PHE A 248 -10.88 11.76 3.80
N LEU A 249 -10.22 12.73 3.17
CA LEU A 249 -10.84 13.80 2.40
C LEU A 249 -10.19 13.94 1.02
N ALA A 250 -10.89 14.61 0.09
CA ALA A 250 -10.48 14.68 -1.30
C ALA A 250 -9.24 15.56 -1.53
N GLY A 251 -9.01 16.58 -0.71
CA GLY A 251 -7.91 17.51 -0.93
C GLY A 251 -7.51 18.35 0.29
N GLU A 252 -6.43 19.10 0.14
CA GLU A 252 -5.86 19.93 1.22
C GLU A 252 -6.86 20.99 1.73
N ARG A 253 -7.69 21.55 0.85
CA ARG A 253 -8.72 22.51 1.23
C ARG A 253 -9.74 21.87 2.16
N ASP A 254 -10.26 20.71 1.78
CA ASP A 254 -11.28 19.99 2.57
C ASP A 254 -10.72 19.55 3.93
N ILE A 255 -9.45 19.15 3.97
CA ILE A 255 -8.74 18.82 5.23
C ILE A 255 -8.70 20.06 6.16
N ARG A 256 -8.41 21.23 5.60
CA ARG A 256 -8.32 22.48 6.37
C ARG A 256 -9.70 22.90 6.89
N ASP A 257 -10.71 22.85 6.04
CA ASP A 257 -12.08 23.20 6.39
C ASP A 257 -12.63 22.26 7.47
N ALA A 258 -12.41 20.93 7.34
CA ALA A 258 -12.78 19.94 8.35
C ALA A 258 -12.01 20.12 9.67
N THR A 259 -10.72 20.52 9.60
CA THR A 259 -9.95 20.80 10.83
C THR A 259 -10.54 21.97 11.61
N HIS A 260 -10.97 23.04 10.91
CA HIS A 260 -11.64 24.16 11.57
C HIS A 260 -12.99 23.75 12.16
N ALA A 261 -13.83 23.05 11.39
CA ALA A 261 -15.14 22.59 11.86
C ALA A 261 -15.03 21.70 13.10
N LEU A 262 -14.11 20.73 13.09
CA LEU A 262 -13.86 19.85 14.24
C LEU A 262 -13.29 20.60 15.45
N SER A 263 -12.42 21.59 15.24
CA SER A 263 -11.91 22.42 16.33
C SER A 263 -13.00 23.26 16.98
N ASP A 264 -13.97 23.73 16.20
CA ASP A 264 -15.10 24.53 16.69
C ASP A 264 -16.16 23.64 17.39
N SER A 265 -16.35 22.39 16.93
CA SER A 265 -17.31 21.44 17.48
C SER A 265 -16.83 20.78 18.78
N LEU A 266 -15.54 20.40 18.82
CA LEU A 266 -14.98 19.63 19.95
C LEU A 266 -14.36 20.52 21.06
N GLY A 267 -14.18 21.83 20.83
CA GLY A 267 -13.71 22.80 21.81
C GLY A 267 -12.19 22.84 21.89
#